data_9edc958d134c30336c64f7b08f36986e
#
_entry.id   9edc958d134c30336c64f7b08f36986e
#
_cell.length_a   1.000
_cell.length_b   1.000
_cell.length_c   1.000
_cell.angle_alpha   90.00
_cell.angle_beta   90.00
_cell.angle_gamma   90.00
#
_symmetry.space_group_name_H-M   'P 1'
#
loop_
_entity.id
_entity.type
_entity.pdbx_description
1 polymer ?
#
loop_
_entity_poly.entity_id
_entity_poly.type
_entity_poly.pdbx_seq_one_letter_code
_entity_poly.pdbx_strand_id
1 'polypeptide(L)'
;ALYQAELLESKAMKHADRFLDQLETSPEVKLFARELVEGTLLHRKHIDRYLRRNLEHWKLNRLSTTVRNILRMAAYELYHHPELSHSVIINEAVELCKDFVDDSSHALTNSVLQRVYDQITAERKTKAQAKLEAGSTNENPTEENSTVEPDKETPAPESKYRRK
;
A
#
# COMPACT_ATOMS: atom_id res chain seq x y z
N ALA A 1 -18.11 -8.25 -3.00
CA ALA A 1 -17.38 -8.69 -1.80
C ALA A 1 -17.32 -7.58 -0.74
N LEU A 2 -16.68 -6.41 -0.99
CA LEU A 2 -16.54 -5.31 0.01
C LEU A 2 -17.88 -4.79 0.53
N TYR A 3 -18.90 -4.65 -0.32
CA TYR A 3 -20.25 -4.25 0.09
C TYR A 3 -20.84 -5.22 1.12
N GLN A 4 -20.74 -6.53 0.86
CA GLN A 4 -21.21 -7.56 1.79
C GLN A 4 -20.39 -7.60 3.08
N ALA A 5 -19.08 -7.40 2.96
CA ALA A 5 -18.16 -7.34 4.10
C ALA A 5 -18.50 -6.18 5.05
N GLU A 6 -18.86 -5.02 4.52
CA GLU A 6 -19.25 -3.86 5.34
C GLU A 6 -20.55 -4.10 6.08
N LEU A 7 -21.51 -4.84 5.51
CA LEU A 7 -22.78 -5.18 6.15
C LEU A 7 -22.66 -6.26 7.23
N LEU A 8 -21.67 -7.14 7.14
CA LEU A 8 -21.54 -8.34 7.97
C LEU A 8 -20.44 -8.25 9.04
N GLU A 9 -19.76 -7.11 9.14
CA GLU A 9 -18.71 -6.77 10.13
C GLU A 9 -17.76 -7.93 10.52
N SER A 10 -18.15 -8.75 11.52
CA SER A 10 -17.28 -9.79 12.08
C SER A 10 -17.04 -11.03 11.19
N LYS A 11 -17.85 -11.22 10.15
CA LYS A 11 -17.78 -12.38 9.23
C LYS A 11 -17.37 -11.96 7.81
N ALA A 12 -16.94 -10.72 7.65
CA ALA A 12 -16.65 -10.10 6.36
C ALA A 12 -15.77 -10.95 5.43
N MET A 13 -14.65 -11.47 5.94
CA MET A 13 -13.72 -12.27 5.13
C MET A 13 -14.31 -13.59 4.66
N LYS A 14 -14.99 -14.34 5.54
CA LYS A 14 -15.61 -15.62 5.15
C LYS A 14 -16.66 -15.46 4.06
N HIS A 15 -17.38 -14.34 4.05
CA HIS A 15 -18.36 -14.07 3.01
C HIS A 15 -17.70 -13.59 1.71
N ALA A 16 -16.63 -12.81 1.82
CA ALA A 16 -15.83 -12.41 0.66
C ALA A 16 -15.21 -13.62 -0.03
N ASP A 17 -14.57 -14.51 0.72
CA ASP A 17 -13.99 -15.76 0.19
C ASP A 17 -15.02 -16.61 -0.52
N ARG A 18 -16.15 -16.89 0.15
CA ARG A 18 -17.23 -17.68 -0.47
C ARG A 18 -17.77 -17.06 -1.75
N PHE A 19 -17.89 -15.74 -1.79
CA PHE A 19 -18.31 -15.01 -2.98
C PHE A 19 -17.30 -15.13 -4.11
N LEU A 20 -16.00 -14.94 -3.80
CA LEU A 20 -14.92 -15.02 -4.77
C LEU A 20 -14.75 -16.45 -5.33
N ASP A 21 -14.95 -17.47 -4.50
CA ASP A 21 -14.87 -18.87 -4.92
C ASP A 21 -15.97 -19.23 -5.93
N GLN A 22 -17.14 -18.58 -5.84
CA GLN A 22 -18.26 -18.80 -6.76
C GLN A 22 -18.13 -18.09 -8.12
N LEU A 23 -17.17 -17.15 -8.25
CA LEU A 23 -16.96 -16.45 -9.52
C LEU A 23 -16.33 -17.40 -10.55
N GLU A 24 -16.91 -17.44 -11.75
CA GLU A 24 -16.35 -18.14 -12.90
C GLU A 24 -15.29 -17.26 -13.58
N THR A 25 -14.07 -17.28 -13.06
CA THR A 25 -12.94 -16.50 -13.58
C THR A 25 -11.62 -17.23 -13.33
N SER A 26 -10.51 -16.73 -13.90
CA SER A 26 -9.21 -17.36 -13.74
C SER A 26 -8.71 -17.33 -12.29
N PRO A 27 -7.86 -18.28 -11.89
CA PRO A 27 -7.29 -18.33 -10.56
C PRO A 27 -6.51 -17.05 -10.19
N GLU A 28 -5.81 -16.45 -11.16
CA GLU A 28 -5.03 -15.23 -10.96
C GLU A 28 -5.94 -14.05 -10.63
N VAL A 29 -7.06 -13.91 -11.33
CA VAL A 29 -8.06 -12.86 -11.05
C VAL A 29 -8.70 -13.05 -9.69
N LYS A 30 -8.99 -14.30 -9.28
CA LYS A 30 -9.51 -14.59 -7.93
C LYS A 30 -8.50 -14.21 -6.85
N LEU A 31 -7.22 -14.52 -7.06
CA LEU A 31 -6.15 -14.20 -6.12
C LEU A 31 -6.01 -12.69 -5.96
N PHE A 32 -5.95 -11.95 -7.07
CA PHE A 32 -5.89 -10.49 -7.06
C PHE A 32 -7.11 -9.86 -6.38
N ALA A 33 -8.31 -10.33 -6.71
CA ALA A 33 -9.54 -9.83 -6.08
C ALA A 33 -9.58 -10.11 -4.57
N ARG A 34 -9.04 -11.26 -4.12
CA ARG A 34 -8.92 -11.59 -2.70
C ARG A 34 -7.96 -10.64 -2.00
N GLU A 35 -6.79 -10.39 -2.58
CA GLU A 35 -5.80 -9.45 -2.07
C GLU A 35 -6.40 -8.04 -1.91
N LEU A 36 -7.10 -7.53 -2.92
CA LEU A 36 -7.76 -6.22 -2.87
C LEU A 36 -8.80 -6.14 -1.74
N VAL A 37 -9.63 -7.16 -1.61
CA VAL A 37 -10.67 -7.19 -0.57
C VAL A 37 -10.02 -7.26 0.82
N GLU A 38 -9.10 -8.19 1.03
CA GLU A 38 -8.43 -8.41 2.31
C GLU A 38 -7.61 -7.19 2.71
N GLY A 39 -6.80 -6.68 1.80
CA GLY A 39 -5.97 -5.50 2.02
C GLY A 39 -6.79 -4.25 2.34
N THR A 40 -7.89 -4.03 1.59
CA THR A 40 -8.81 -2.91 1.85
C THR A 40 -9.44 -3.00 3.23
N LEU A 41 -9.85 -4.19 3.67
CA LEU A 41 -10.46 -4.40 4.99
C LEU A 41 -9.44 -4.24 6.12
N LEU A 42 -8.26 -4.82 5.95
CA LEU A 42 -7.17 -4.76 6.93
C LEU A 42 -6.69 -3.32 7.16
N HIS A 43 -6.54 -2.56 6.09
CA HIS A 43 -6.06 -1.18 6.12
C HIS A 43 -7.16 -0.13 6.20
N ARG A 44 -8.42 -0.52 6.40
CA ARG A 44 -9.61 0.35 6.38
C ARG A 44 -9.45 1.64 7.19
N LYS A 45 -8.95 1.54 8.43
CA LYS A 45 -8.79 2.71 9.31
C LYS A 45 -7.78 3.72 8.76
N HIS A 46 -6.71 3.24 8.16
CA HIS A 46 -5.68 4.04 7.53
C HIS A 46 -6.21 4.72 6.26
N ILE A 47 -6.83 3.95 5.38
CA ILE A 47 -7.46 4.41 4.14
C ILE A 47 -8.53 5.47 4.43
N ASP A 48 -9.43 5.22 5.38
CA ASP A 48 -10.49 6.15 5.77
C ASP A 48 -9.94 7.49 6.27
N ARG A 49 -8.72 7.52 6.84
CA ARG A 49 -8.05 8.76 7.25
C ARG A 49 -7.65 9.61 6.04
N TYR A 50 -7.08 8.99 4.99
CA TYR A 50 -6.78 9.68 3.74
C TYR A 50 -8.05 10.21 3.08
N LEU A 51 -9.07 9.36 2.95
CA LEU A 51 -10.34 9.75 2.33
C LEU A 51 -10.99 10.93 3.07
N ARG A 52 -11.04 10.91 4.41
CA ARG A 52 -11.64 12.01 5.19
C ARG A 52 -10.90 13.33 5.03
N ARG A 53 -9.59 13.30 4.85
CA ARG A 53 -8.78 14.53 4.63
C ARG A 53 -9.02 15.15 3.25
N ASN A 54 -9.39 14.32 2.29
CA ASN A 54 -9.57 14.73 0.89
C ASN A 54 -11.03 14.90 0.45
N LEU A 55 -11.97 14.65 1.35
CA LEU A 55 -13.41 14.90 1.16
C LEU A 55 -13.75 16.29 1.71
N GLU A 56 -13.63 17.36 0.88
CA GLU A 56 -13.79 18.75 1.34
C GLU A 56 -15.22 19.08 1.79
N HIS A 57 -16.23 18.66 1.03
CA HIS A 57 -17.63 19.02 1.27
C HIS A 57 -18.50 17.83 1.67
N TRP A 58 -17.92 16.62 1.75
CA TRP A 58 -18.63 15.39 1.99
C TRP A 58 -18.09 14.65 3.21
N LYS A 59 -18.98 14.10 4.00
CA LYS A 59 -18.58 13.18 5.07
C LYS A 59 -18.55 11.77 4.53
N LEU A 60 -17.46 11.04 4.75
CA LEU A 60 -17.28 9.66 4.27
C LEU A 60 -18.45 8.74 4.63
N ASN A 61 -19.03 8.90 5.82
CA ASN A 61 -20.16 8.13 6.29
C ASN A 61 -21.52 8.51 5.63
N ARG A 62 -21.59 9.61 4.89
CA ARG A 62 -22.79 10.01 4.13
C ARG A 62 -22.74 9.56 2.68
N LEU A 63 -21.60 9.11 2.19
CA LEU A 63 -21.50 8.49 0.89
C LEU A 63 -22.23 7.14 0.87
N SER A 64 -22.79 6.77 -0.28
CA SER A 64 -23.35 5.43 -0.44
C SER A 64 -22.31 4.36 -0.13
N THR A 65 -22.73 3.19 0.34
CA THR A 65 -21.83 2.08 0.64
C THR A 65 -20.99 1.69 -0.57
N THR A 66 -21.56 1.74 -1.77
CA THR A 66 -20.87 1.39 -3.01
C THR A 66 -19.75 2.40 -3.30
N VAL A 67 -20.05 3.71 -3.35
CA VAL A 67 -19.04 4.77 -3.57
C VAL A 67 -17.92 4.69 -2.54
N ARG A 68 -18.29 4.54 -1.27
CA ARG A 68 -17.32 4.44 -0.17
C ARG A 68 -16.37 3.26 -0.33
N ASN A 69 -16.86 2.11 -0.79
CA ASN A 69 -16.04 0.92 -1.01
C ASN A 69 -15.19 1.02 -2.28
N ILE A 70 -15.68 1.65 -3.35
CA ILE A 70 -14.88 1.95 -4.53
C ILE A 70 -13.72 2.87 -4.15
N LEU A 71 -13.99 3.97 -3.42
CA LEU A 71 -12.94 4.88 -2.94
C LEU A 71 -11.92 4.18 -2.04
N ARG A 72 -12.35 3.29 -1.14
CA ARG A 72 -11.44 2.54 -0.27
C ARG A 72 -10.54 1.60 -1.05
N MET A 73 -11.11 0.85 -2.00
CA MET A 73 -10.36 -0.08 -2.82
C MET A 73 -9.29 0.64 -3.65
N ALA A 74 -9.68 1.67 -4.39
CA ALA A 74 -8.76 2.46 -5.20
C ALA A 74 -7.70 3.17 -4.35
N ALA A 75 -8.05 3.72 -3.17
CA ALA A 75 -7.08 4.32 -2.26
C ALA A 75 -6.11 3.27 -1.68
N TYR A 76 -6.55 2.02 -1.47
CA TYR A 76 -5.68 0.91 -1.10
C TYR A 76 -4.65 0.63 -2.22
N GLU A 77 -5.09 0.50 -3.47
CA GLU A 77 -4.19 0.28 -4.61
C GLU A 77 -3.19 1.42 -4.78
N LEU A 78 -3.62 2.68 -4.75
CA LEU A 78 -2.73 3.85 -4.83
C LEU A 78 -1.65 3.85 -3.75
N TYR A 79 -1.96 3.35 -2.56
CA TYR A 79 -1.02 3.32 -1.45
C TYR A 79 -0.12 2.09 -1.46
N HIS A 80 -0.64 0.90 -1.78
CA HIS A 80 0.08 -0.37 -1.65
C HIS A 80 0.69 -0.88 -2.96
N HIS A 81 0.20 -0.42 -4.12
CA HIS A 81 0.64 -0.83 -5.45
C HIS A 81 1.26 0.34 -6.24
N PRO A 82 2.41 0.89 -5.79
CA PRO A 82 3.06 2.02 -6.47
C PRO A 82 3.57 1.70 -7.87
N GLU A 83 3.67 0.43 -8.22
CA GLU A 83 4.03 -0.08 -9.54
C GLU A 83 2.91 0.08 -10.57
N LEU A 84 1.66 0.19 -10.12
CA LEU A 84 0.52 0.42 -10.99
C LEU A 84 0.39 1.91 -11.34
N SER A 85 -0.03 2.18 -12.57
CA SER A 85 -0.31 3.56 -12.97
C SER A 85 -1.50 4.13 -12.19
N HIS A 86 -1.28 5.22 -11.47
CA HIS A 86 -2.35 5.91 -10.75
C HIS A 86 -3.51 6.33 -11.65
N SER A 87 -3.22 6.71 -12.90
CA SER A 87 -4.25 7.08 -13.87
C SER A 87 -5.18 5.91 -14.20
N VAL A 88 -4.63 4.70 -14.30
CA VAL A 88 -5.42 3.48 -14.53
C VAL A 88 -6.30 3.20 -13.31
N ILE A 89 -5.72 3.20 -12.10
CA ILE A 89 -6.47 2.93 -10.86
C ILE A 89 -7.64 3.92 -10.71
N ILE A 90 -7.39 5.21 -10.95
CA ILE A 90 -8.43 6.25 -10.83
C ILE A 90 -9.50 6.07 -11.91
N ASN A 91 -9.10 5.78 -13.15
CA ASN A 91 -10.04 5.59 -14.23
C ASN A 91 -10.96 4.38 -13.98
N GLU A 92 -10.40 3.25 -13.57
CA GLU A 92 -11.19 2.04 -13.21
C GLU A 92 -12.18 2.33 -12.07
N ALA A 93 -11.77 3.08 -11.06
CA ALA A 93 -12.67 3.48 -9.97
C ALA A 93 -13.80 4.39 -10.46
N VAL A 94 -13.54 5.27 -11.41
CA VAL A 94 -14.54 6.15 -12.03
C VAL A 94 -15.51 5.32 -12.88
N GLU A 95 -15.03 4.37 -13.69
CA GLU A 95 -15.89 3.48 -14.47
C GLU A 95 -16.78 2.61 -13.56
N LEU A 96 -16.25 2.07 -12.47
CA LEU A 96 -17.06 1.36 -11.46
C LEU A 96 -18.16 2.25 -10.86
N CYS A 97 -17.91 3.54 -10.65
CA CYS A 97 -18.95 4.45 -10.20
C CYS A 97 -20.03 4.67 -11.24
N LYS A 98 -19.69 4.76 -12.53
CA LYS A 98 -20.67 4.89 -13.62
C LYS A 98 -21.55 3.64 -13.74
N ASP A 99 -20.94 2.47 -13.61
CA ASP A 99 -21.64 1.19 -13.76
C ASP A 99 -22.58 0.86 -12.58
N PHE A 100 -22.21 1.26 -11.38
CA PHE A 100 -22.89 0.78 -10.16
C PHE A 100 -23.53 1.86 -9.30
N VAL A 101 -23.41 3.15 -9.65
CA VAL A 101 -23.96 4.23 -8.83
C VAL A 101 -24.75 5.22 -9.70
N ASP A 102 -24.24 6.42 -9.87
CA ASP A 102 -24.85 7.48 -10.64
C ASP A 102 -23.76 8.42 -11.23
N ASP A 103 -24.18 9.23 -12.21
CA ASP A 103 -23.27 10.14 -12.91
C ASP A 103 -22.67 11.22 -12.00
N SER A 104 -23.28 11.55 -10.88
CA SER A 104 -22.75 12.57 -9.97
C SER A 104 -21.56 12.07 -9.14
N SER A 105 -21.50 10.78 -8.89
CA SER A 105 -20.47 10.14 -8.06
C SER A 105 -19.12 10.00 -8.76
N HIS A 106 -19.07 9.97 -10.10
CA HIS A 106 -17.82 9.82 -10.83
C HIS A 106 -16.88 11.03 -10.70
N ALA A 107 -17.43 12.25 -10.77
CA ALA A 107 -16.64 13.48 -10.61
C ALA A 107 -16.04 13.58 -9.20
N LEU A 108 -16.82 13.23 -8.18
CA LEU A 108 -16.36 13.15 -6.80
C LEU A 108 -15.24 12.12 -6.66
N THR A 109 -15.42 10.90 -7.20
CA THR A 109 -14.45 9.81 -7.14
C THR A 109 -13.12 10.21 -7.76
N ASN A 110 -13.14 10.77 -8.98
CA ASN A 110 -11.94 11.26 -9.66
C ASN A 110 -11.20 12.31 -8.82
N SER A 111 -11.92 13.33 -8.37
CA SER A 111 -11.36 14.45 -7.62
C SER A 111 -10.76 14.02 -6.28
N VAL A 112 -11.43 13.13 -5.54
CA VAL A 112 -10.96 12.63 -4.24
C VAL A 112 -9.73 11.75 -4.42
N LEU A 113 -9.75 10.81 -5.36
CA LEU A 113 -8.64 9.89 -5.58
C LEU A 113 -7.38 10.60 -6.10
N GLN A 114 -7.53 11.62 -6.96
CA GLN A 114 -6.39 12.43 -7.39
C GLN A 114 -5.72 13.11 -6.19
N ARG A 115 -6.49 13.75 -5.29
CA ARG A 115 -5.94 14.36 -4.08
C ARG A 115 -5.30 13.36 -3.13
N VAL A 116 -5.89 12.18 -2.99
CA VAL A 116 -5.30 11.09 -2.21
C VAL A 116 -3.94 10.68 -2.78
N TYR A 117 -3.84 10.53 -4.10
CA TYR A 117 -2.58 10.22 -4.77
C TYR A 117 -1.52 11.31 -4.56
N ASP A 118 -1.89 12.58 -4.72
CA ASP A 118 -0.99 13.70 -4.52
C ASP A 118 -0.47 13.75 -3.08
N GLN A 119 -1.34 13.51 -2.10
CA GLN A 119 -0.94 13.43 -0.69
C GLN A 119 0.01 12.27 -0.43
N ILE A 120 -0.28 11.06 -0.92
CA ILE A 120 0.59 9.88 -0.77
C ILE A 120 1.97 10.16 -1.36
N THR A 121 2.01 10.77 -2.54
CA THR A 121 3.25 11.10 -3.25
C THR A 121 4.08 12.13 -2.47
N ALA A 122 3.45 13.16 -1.94
CA ALA A 122 4.12 14.16 -1.11
C ALA A 122 4.70 13.54 0.18
N GLU A 123 3.94 12.70 0.88
CA GLU A 123 4.39 12.00 2.08
C GLU A 123 5.57 11.05 1.81
N ARG A 124 5.56 10.36 0.65
CA ARG A 124 6.67 9.49 0.23
C ARG A 124 7.95 10.29 -0.03
N LYS A 125 7.85 11.42 -0.74
CA LYS A 125 8.99 12.32 -1.00
C LYS A 125 9.59 12.85 0.29
N THR A 126 8.78 13.32 1.22
CA THR A 126 9.23 13.84 2.51
C THR A 126 9.94 12.76 3.34
N LYS A 127 9.41 11.54 3.38
CA LYS A 127 10.04 10.41 4.09
C LYS A 127 11.36 9.99 3.45
N ALA A 128 11.45 10.00 2.12
CA ALA A 128 12.67 9.66 1.41
C ALA A 128 13.77 10.71 1.69
N GLN A 129 13.43 11.98 1.70
CA GLN A 129 14.35 13.08 1.99
C GLN A 129 14.85 13.04 3.45
N ALA A 130 13.96 12.85 4.41
CA ALA A 130 14.33 12.69 5.82
C ALA A 130 15.25 11.49 6.06
N LYS A 131 15.08 10.40 5.30
CA LYS A 131 15.96 9.24 5.40
C LYS A 131 17.36 9.50 4.83
N LEU A 132 17.48 10.30 3.77
CA LEU A 132 18.76 10.72 3.20
C LEU A 132 19.53 11.63 4.16
N GLU A 133 18.84 12.58 4.79
CA GLU A 133 19.43 13.51 5.76
C GLU A 133 19.89 12.79 7.04
N ALA A 134 19.11 11.82 7.52
CA ALA A 134 19.48 11.00 8.69
C ALA A 134 20.66 10.05 8.42
N GLY A 135 20.84 9.60 7.16
CA GLY A 135 21.96 8.76 6.74
C GLY A 135 23.28 9.50 6.55
N SER A 136 23.22 10.81 6.33
CA SER A 136 24.41 11.65 6.10
C SER A 136 25.14 12.11 7.37
N THR A 137 24.58 11.84 8.56
CA THR A 137 25.16 12.33 9.82
C THR A 137 26.10 11.32 10.50
N ASN A 138 26.42 10.19 9.88
CA ASN A 138 27.21 9.12 10.52
C ASN A 138 28.53 8.81 9.80
N GLU A 139 29.12 9.76 9.08
CA GLU A 139 30.51 9.66 8.59
C GLU A 139 31.34 10.80 9.17
N ASN A 140 31.89 10.56 10.36
CA ASN A 140 33.04 11.32 10.83
C ASN A 140 34.20 10.32 11.01
N PRO A 141 35.20 10.31 10.13
CA PRO A 141 36.39 9.52 10.32
C PRO A 141 37.33 10.33 11.28
N THR A 142 37.46 9.85 12.47
CA THR A 142 38.56 10.30 13.34
C THR A 142 39.80 9.55 12.87
N GLU A 143 40.60 10.20 12.04
CA GLU A 143 42.02 9.89 11.94
C GLU A 143 42.69 10.32 13.23
N GLU A 144 43.23 9.39 13.99
CA GLU A 144 44.39 9.62 14.85
C GLU A 144 45.44 8.56 14.60
N ASN A 145 46.50 9.11 14.08
CA ASN A 145 47.83 8.63 13.83
C ASN A 145 48.53 8.17 15.13
N SER A 146 49.04 6.93 15.17
CA SER A 146 50.26 6.66 15.90
C SER A 146 50.97 5.43 15.34
N THR A 147 52.13 5.73 14.75
CA THR A 147 53.29 4.89 14.51
C THR A 147 53.62 3.99 15.72
N VAL A 148 53.99 2.71 15.44
CA VAL A 148 55.19 2.02 15.92
C VAL A 148 55.31 0.65 15.23
N GLU A 149 56.56 0.33 14.93
CA GLU A 149 57.16 -0.69 14.08
C GLU A 149 57.06 -2.15 14.57
N PRO A 150 57.65 -3.12 13.78
CA PRO A 150 57.18 -4.49 13.71
C PRO A 150 58.03 -5.47 14.52
N ASP A 151 57.48 -6.59 14.89
CA ASP A 151 58.27 -7.81 15.01
C ASP A 151 57.45 -9.13 15.13
N LYS A 152 58.01 -10.10 14.35
CA LYS A 152 58.01 -11.57 14.54
C LYS A 152 56.82 -12.42 14.07
N GLU A 153 57.13 -13.04 12.98
CA GLU A 153 57.06 -14.43 12.51
C GLU A 153 56.33 -15.48 13.38
N THR A 154 55.56 -16.27 12.63
CA THR A 154 55.44 -17.74 12.55
C THR A 154 54.42 -18.43 13.45
N PRO A 155 53.90 -19.60 13.06
CA PRO A 155 53.39 -20.14 11.78
C PRO A 155 51.96 -20.71 11.88
N ALA A 156 51.43 -21.10 10.76
CA ALA A 156 50.18 -21.83 10.64
C ALA A 156 50.19 -23.27 11.24
N PRO A 157 49.03 -23.78 11.55
CA PRO A 157 48.85 -25.21 11.32
C PRO A 157 47.66 -25.55 10.40
N GLU A 158 47.96 -26.52 9.63
CA GLU A 158 47.26 -27.30 8.64
C GLU A 158 45.79 -27.68 8.91
N SER A 159 45.08 -27.65 7.82
CA SER A 159 44.13 -28.62 7.33
C SER A 159 43.87 -29.87 8.18
N LYS A 160 42.55 -30.10 8.45
CA LYS A 160 41.91 -31.42 8.43
C LYS A 160 40.41 -31.26 8.64
N TYR A 161 39.62 -31.45 7.59
CA TYR A 161 38.49 -32.37 7.62
C TYR A 161 38.01 -32.67 6.20
N ARG A 162 38.34 -33.95 5.84
CA ARG A 162 37.86 -34.63 4.65
C ARG A 162 36.57 -35.38 5.01
N ARG A 163 35.61 -35.24 4.12
CA ARG A 163 34.51 -36.17 3.75
C ARG A 163 34.10 -37.30 4.74
N LYS A 164 32.83 -37.39 5.01
CA LYS A 164 31.99 -38.52 4.58
C LYS A 164 30.57 -38.02 4.40
#